data_60563ae22e1e3348bd1d33a0046475a1
#
_entry.id   60563ae22e1e3348bd1d33a0046475a1
#
_cell.length_a   1.000
_cell.length_b   1.000
_cell.length_c   1.000
_cell.angle_alpha   90.00
_cell.angle_beta   90.00
_cell.angle_gamma   90.00
#
_symmetry.space_group_name_H-M   'P 1'
#
loop_
_entity.id
_entity.type
_entity.pdbx_description
1 polymer ?
#
loop_
_entity_poly.entity_id
_entity_poly.type
_entity_poly.pdbx_seq_one_letter_code
_entity_poly.pdbx_strand_id
1 'polypeptide(L)'
;MKKEKIITCIENAAGTYELCRCWFEYDKNYHYFYIFDFNAKLFLGMEEDDFQLNGFQIRRIADIRKIETRMDACTLINREYEILKNIKRPAVNLGSWQTAFESLERLGCFVILENEIKQEIYAGKIKKVKRKSLVFQEFDADGVWQEECEILYDDITTVTFKDRYSSTWQKYLKNQPQRKKEGR
;
A
#
# COMPACT_ATOMS: atom_id res chain seq x y z
N MET A 1 -6.63 -16.69 12.92
CA MET A 1 -6.41 -17.91 12.08
C MET A 1 -4.97 -18.36 12.22
N LYS A 2 -4.60 -19.65 12.03
CA LYS A 2 -3.18 -20.06 12.05
C LYS A 2 -2.43 -19.44 10.88
N LYS A 3 -1.19 -19.00 11.07
CA LYS A 3 -0.37 -18.30 10.05
C LYS A 3 -0.21 -19.09 8.75
N GLU A 4 -0.02 -20.41 8.86
CA GLU A 4 0.10 -21.31 7.69
C GLU A 4 -1.15 -21.26 6.81
N LYS A 5 -2.35 -21.26 7.41
CA LYS A 5 -3.61 -21.13 6.67
C LYS A 5 -3.76 -19.77 5.99
N ILE A 6 -3.26 -18.70 6.63
CA ILE A 6 -3.26 -17.37 6.03
C ILE A 6 -2.38 -17.37 4.77
N ILE A 7 -1.16 -17.89 4.87
CA ILE A 7 -0.22 -17.96 3.74
C ILE A 7 -0.81 -18.81 2.61
N THR A 8 -1.38 -19.98 2.89
CA THR A 8 -2.02 -20.84 1.88
C THR A 8 -3.18 -20.11 1.16
N CYS A 9 -4.01 -19.34 1.90
CA CYS A 9 -5.05 -18.54 1.27
C CYS A 9 -4.48 -17.45 0.37
N ILE A 10 -3.42 -16.75 0.80
CA ILE A 10 -2.74 -15.72 0.01
C ILE A 10 -2.13 -16.34 -1.26
N GLU A 11 -1.47 -17.48 -1.15
CA GLU A 11 -0.85 -18.21 -2.26
C GLU A 11 -1.88 -18.58 -3.32
N ASN A 12 -3.00 -19.16 -2.91
CA ASN A 12 -4.09 -19.52 -3.80
C ASN A 12 -4.68 -18.27 -4.49
N ALA A 13 -4.96 -17.22 -3.72
CA ALA A 13 -5.53 -15.98 -4.25
C ALA A 13 -4.59 -15.29 -5.25
N ALA A 14 -3.30 -15.22 -4.96
CA ALA A 14 -2.31 -14.63 -5.85
C ALA A 14 -2.16 -15.40 -7.17
N GLY A 15 -2.31 -16.74 -7.12
CA GLY A 15 -2.25 -17.59 -8.30
C GLY A 15 -3.48 -17.52 -9.20
N THR A 16 -4.66 -17.25 -8.62
CA THR A 16 -5.95 -17.27 -9.33
C THR A 16 -6.55 -15.89 -9.55
N TYR A 17 -5.99 -14.84 -8.93
CA TYR A 17 -6.57 -13.48 -8.88
C TYR A 17 -8.00 -13.49 -8.34
N GLU A 18 -8.25 -14.28 -7.32
CA GLU A 18 -9.49 -14.27 -6.60
C GLU A 18 -9.53 -13.12 -5.59
N LEU A 19 -10.72 -12.51 -5.47
CA LEU A 19 -10.95 -11.47 -4.48
C LEU A 19 -10.98 -12.08 -3.08
N CYS A 20 -10.15 -11.51 -2.19
CA CYS A 20 -10.05 -11.93 -0.80
C CYS A 20 -10.76 -10.94 0.12
N ARG A 21 -11.41 -11.46 1.17
CA ARG A 21 -11.76 -10.67 2.35
C ARG A 21 -10.65 -10.82 3.37
N CYS A 22 -10.00 -9.70 3.72
CA CYS A 22 -8.93 -9.63 4.70
C CYS A 22 -9.41 -8.88 5.94
N TRP A 23 -9.32 -9.49 7.12
CA TRP A 23 -9.53 -8.83 8.42
C TRP A 23 -8.16 -8.58 9.04
N PHE A 24 -7.88 -7.34 9.36
CA PHE A 24 -6.64 -6.95 10.04
C PHE A 24 -6.87 -6.84 11.55
N GLU A 25 -5.80 -6.96 12.35
CA GLU A 25 -5.88 -6.91 13.82
C GLU A 25 -6.34 -5.55 14.35
N TYR A 26 -6.10 -4.49 13.60
CA TYR A 26 -6.42 -3.11 13.94
C TYR A 26 -7.76 -2.63 13.34
N ASP A 27 -8.45 -3.45 12.56
CA ASP A 27 -9.75 -3.09 11.98
C ASP A 27 -10.85 -4.10 12.38
N LYS A 28 -12.06 -3.58 12.62
CA LYS A 28 -13.24 -4.41 12.90
C LYS A 28 -13.84 -5.00 11.63
N ASN A 29 -13.76 -4.27 10.53
CA ASN A 29 -14.30 -4.63 9.24
C ASN A 29 -13.29 -5.47 8.44
N TYR A 30 -13.77 -6.09 7.37
CA TYR A 30 -12.90 -6.68 6.37
C TYR A 30 -12.71 -5.69 5.21
N HIS A 31 -11.59 -5.88 4.53
CA HIS A 31 -11.26 -5.20 3.29
C HIS A 31 -11.18 -6.22 2.17
N TYR A 32 -11.62 -5.85 0.98
CA TYR A 32 -11.45 -6.68 -0.21
C TYR A 32 -10.09 -6.41 -0.85
N PHE A 33 -9.35 -7.49 -1.18
CA PHE A 33 -8.05 -7.40 -1.83
C PHE A 33 -7.92 -8.35 -3.01
N TYR A 34 -7.37 -7.84 -4.10
CA TYR A 34 -6.67 -8.63 -5.10
C TYR A 34 -5.19 -8.69 -4.74
N ILE A 35 -4.66 -9.90 -4.49
CA ILE A 35 -3.26 -10.11 -4.13
C ILE A 35 -2.49 -10.48 -5.39
N PHE A 36 -1.39 -9.79 -5.68
CA PHE A 36 -0.59 -9.97 -6.89
C PHE A 36 0.74 -10.64 -6.64
N ASP A 37 1.33 -10.42 -5.45
CA ASP A 37 2.61 -10.97 -5.05
C ASP A 37 2.71 -11.02 -3.53
N PHE A 38 3.53 -11.90 -2.99
CA PHE A 38 3.73 -12.04 -1.55
C PHE A 38 5.03 -12.75 -1.21
N ASN A 39 5.45 -12.65 0.04
CA ASN A 39 6.43 -13.50 0.68
C ASN A 39 5.96 -13.93 2.07
N ALA A 40 6.85 -14.44 2.93
CA ALA A 40 6.49 -14.87 4.28
C ALA A 40 6.07 -13.71 5.23
N LYS A 41 6.28 -12.45 4.86
CA LYS A 41 6.08 -11.26 5.72
C LYS A 41 5.16 -10.21 5.11
N LEU A 42 5.23 -10.00 3.80
CA LEU A 42 4.56 -8.92 3.08
C LEU A 42 3.72 -9.48 1.93
N PHE A 43 2.66 -8.76 1.58
CA PHE A 43 1.97 -8.96 0.32
C PHE A 43 1.80 -7.62 -0.42
N LEU A 44 1.77 -7.70 -1.75
CA LEU A 44 1.41 -6.63 -2.66
C LEU A 44 0.03 -6.92 -3.22
N GLY A 45 -0.89 -5.99 -3.06
CA GLY A 45 -2.25 -6.12 -3.58
C GLY A 45 -2.86 -4.78 -3.96
N MET A 46 -4.09 -4.82 -4.40
CA MET A 46 -4.95 -3.65 -4.56
C MET A 46 -6.22 -3.89 -3.76
N GLU A 47 -6.59 -2.90 -2.98
CA GLU A 47 -7.88 -2.88 -2.31
C GLU A 47 -8.97 -2.60 -3.33
N GLU A 48 -10.05 -3.35 -3.24
CA GLU A 48 -11.26 -3.16 -4.00
C GLU A 48 -12.31 -2.51 -3.11
N ASP A 49 -12.81 -1.36 -3.52
CA ASP A 49 -13.83 -0.61 -2.83
C ASP A 49 -14.85 -0.10 -3.84
N ASP A 50 -16.12 -0.48 -3.67
CA ASP A 50 -17.22 -0.10 -4.56
C ASP A 50 -16.89 -0.31 -6.06
N PHE A 51 -16.36 -1.48 -6.41
CA PHE A 51 -15.95 -1.86 -7.78
C PHE A 51 -14.82 -0.99 -8.36
N GLN A 52 -14.02 -0.35 -7.52
CA GLN A 52 -12.88 0.46 -7.91
C GLN A 52 -11.60 -0.08 -7.28
N LEU A 53 -10.50 0.04 -8.04
CA LEU A 53 -9.16 -0.27 -7.58
C LEU A 53 -8.37 1.03 -7.49
N ASN A 54 -7.92 1.39 -6.30
CA ASN A 54 -7.25 2.67 -6.07
C ASN A 54 -5.81 2.51 -5.58
N GLY A 55 -4.91 2.26 -6.55
CA GLY A 55 -3.49 2.11 -6.26
C GLY A 55 -3.10 0.74 -5.71
N PHE A 56 -1.82 0.58 -5.48
CA PHE A 56 -1.24 -0.63 -4.90
C PHE A 56 -0.95 -0.43 -3.43
N GLN A 57 -1.07 -1.51 -2.67
CA GLN A 57 -0.72 -1.53 -1.25
C GLN A 57 0.28 -2.63 -0.96
N ILE A 58 1.26 -2.33 -0.11
CA ILE A 58 2.12 -3.33 0.52
C ILE A 58 1.73 -3.37 1.99
N ARG A 59 1.36 -4.57 2.48
CA ARG A 59 0.91 -4.78 3.85
C ARG A 59 1.63 -5.94 4.51
N ARG A 60 1.67 -5.94 5.85
CA ARG A 60 2.24 -7.03 6.64
C ARG A 60 1.26 -8.20 6.73
N ILE A 61 1.72 -9.41 6.40
CA ILE A 61 0.92 -10.64 6.58
C ILE A 61 0.67 -10.92 8.08
N ALA A 62 1.59 -10.49 8.94
CA ALA A 62 1.45 -10.68 10.38
C ALA A 62 0.24 -9.96 10.98
N ASP A 63 -0.25 -8.90 10.32
CA ASP A 63 -1.39 -8.12 10.79
C ASP A 63 -2.74 -8.73 10.34
N ILE A 64 -2.73 -9.78 9.52
CA ILE A 64 -3.95 -10.45 9.06
C ILE A 64 -4.45 -11.38 10.18
N ARG A 65 -5.60 -11.07 10.76
CA ARG A 65 -6.31 -11.91 11.71
C ARG A 65 -7.04 -13.08 11.03
N LYS A 66 -7.66 -12.79 9.89
CA LYS A 66 -8.44 -13.73 9.09
C LYS A 66 -8.39 -13.34 7.61
N ILE A 67 -8.32 -14.32 6.73
CA ILE A 67 -8.48 -14.16 5.29
C ILE A 67 -9.37 -15.28 4.75
N GLU A 68 -10.20 -14.97 3.79
CA GLU A 68 -11.01 -15.95 3.05
C GLU A 68 -11.25 -15.49 1.62
N THR A 69 -11.37 -16.44 0.70
CA THR A 69 -11.87 -16.22 -0.65
C THR A 69 -13.32 -16.64 -0.73
N ARG A 70 -14.15 -15.88 -1.44
CA ARG A 70 -15.55 -16.23 -1.67
C ARG A 70 -15.95 -15.85 -3.09
N MET A 71 -16.74 -16.74 -3.70
CA MET A 71 -17.43 -16.45 -4.94
C MET A 71 -18.78 -15.78 -4.60
N ASP A 72 -18.73 -14.50 -4.27
CA ASP A 72 -19.91 -13.67 -4.01
C ASP A 72 -20.26 -12.77 -5.20
N ALA A 73 -21.32 -11.98 -5.06
CA ALA A 73 -21.78 -11.09 -6.13
C ALA A 73 -20.72 -10.06 -6.53
N CYS A 74 -19.93 -9.53 -5.56
CA CYS A 74 -18.86 -8.60 -5.84
C CYS A 74 -17.79 -9.24 -6.75
N THR A 75 -17.36 -10.46 -6.43
CA THR A 75 -16.41 -11.22 -7.26
C THR A 75 -16.94 -11.45 -8.67
N LEU A 76 -18.22 -11.79 -8.80
CA LEU A 76 -18.85 -12.06 -10.11
C LEU A 76 -18.94 -10.77 -10.95
N ILE A 77 -19.38 -9.67 -10.35
CA ILE A 77 -19.45 -8.35 -11.01
C ILE A 77 -18.05 -7.92 -11.47
N ASN A 78 -17.05 -7.99 -10.59
CA ASN A 78 -15.69 -7.61 -10.92
C ASN A 78 -15.09 -8.43 -12.08
N ARG A 79 -15.44 -9.71 -12.18
CA ARG A 79 -15.05 -10.55 -13.31
C ARG A 79 -15.77 -10.16 -14.60
N GLU A 80 -17.10 -9.95 -14.55
CA GLU A 80 -17.90 -9.56 -15.69
C GLU A 80 -17.43 -8.22 -16.29
N TYR A 81 -17.12 -7.25 -15.43
CA TYR A 81 -16.60 -5.95 -15.84
C TYR A 81 -15.08 -5.90 -16.03
N GLU A 82 -14.40 -7.06 -15.93
CA GLU A 82 -12.97 -7.20 -16.20
C GLU A 82 -12.10 -6.17 -15.42
N ILE A 83 -12.41 -5.90 -14.16
CA ILE A 83 -11.80 -4.82 -13.36
C ILE A 83 -10.26 -4.87 -13.32
N LEU A 84 -9.65 -6.05 -13.48
CA LEU A 84 -8.20 -6.26 -13.49
C LEU A 84 -7.55 -6.13 -14.88
N LYS A 85 -8.34 -6.01 -15.97
CA LYS A 85 -7.85 -6.12 -17.35
C LYS A 85 -6.68 -5.19 -17.70
N ASN A 86 -6.70 -3.97 -17.20
CA ASN A 86 -5.71 -2.95 -17.52
C ASN A 86 -4.68 -2.70 -16.42
N ILE A 87 -4.65 -3.55 -15.39
CA ILE A 87 -3.75 -3.36 -14.26
C ILE A 87 -2.33 -3.75 -14.64
N LYS A 88 -1.44 -2.77 -14.68
CA LYS A 88 0.00 -2.95 -14.88
C LYS A 88 0.71 -3.07 -13.53
N ARG A 89 1.12 -4.27 -13.18
CA ARG A 89 1.81 -4.52 -11.92
C ARG A 89 3.14 -3.79 -11.87
N PRO A 90 3.43 -3.09 -10.79
CA PRO A 90 4.75 -2.50 -10.57
C PRO A 90 5.78 -3.58 -10.22
N ALA A 91 7.01 -3.38 -10.66
CA ALA A 91 8.13 -4.24 -10.25
C ALA A 91 8.59 -3.83 -8.85
N VAL A 92 8.05 -4.50 -7.82
CA VAL A 92 8.39 -4.29 -6.41
C VAL A 92 9.02 -5.56 -5.86
N ASN A 93 10.18 -5.44 -5.23
CA ASN A 93 10.85 -6.56 -4.56
C ASN A 93 10.37 -6.65 -3.10
N LEU A 94 9.53 -7.63 -2.79
CA LEU A 94 8.98 -7.84 -1.45
C LEU A 94 9.93 -8.57 -0.48
N GLY A 95 11.19 -8.85 -0.83
CA GLY A 95 12.15 -9.58 0.01
C GLY A 95 12.26 -9.05 1.45
N SER A 96 12.12 -7.74 1.61
CA SER A 96 12.08 -7.02 2.89
C SER A 96 11.42 -5.66 2.71
N TRP A 97 11.11 -4.93 3.79
CA TRP A 97 10.73 -3.53 3.71
C TRP A 97 11.79 -2.68 2.99
N GLN A 98 13.07 -2.92 3.28
CA GLN A 98 14.15 -2.20 2.61
C GLN A 98 14.09 -2.37 1.10
N THR A 99 14.03 -3.61 0.58
CA THR A 99 13.99 -3.87 -0.87
C THR A 99 12.71 -3.40 -1.52
N ALA A 100 11.59 -3.40 -0.78
CA ALA A 100 10.32 -2.83 -1.24
C ALA A 100 10.46 -1.31 -1.41
N PHE A 101 10.99 -0.60 -0.41
CA PHE A 101 11.21 0.84 -0.50
C PHE A 101 12.25 1.25 -1.53
N GLU A 102 13.34 0.47 -1.71
CA GLU A 102 14.28 0.68 -2.81
C GLU A 102 13.60 0.56 -4.19
N SER A 103 12.60 -0.32 -4.31
CA SER A 103 11.81 -0.44 -5.53
C SER A 103 10.90 0.77 -5.73
N LEU A 104 10.24 1.25 -4.67
CA LEU A 104 9.38 2.46 -4.71
C LEU A 104 10.19 3.73 -4.99
N GLU A 105 11.39 3.85 -4.41
CA GLU A 105 12.31 4.95 -4.68
C GLU A 105 12.68 5.00 -6.18
N ARG A 106 13.02 3.85 -6.78
CA ARG A 106 13.30 3.75 -8.24
C ARG A 106 12.08 4.09 -9.10
N LEU A 107 10.86 3.74 -8.66
CA LEU A 107 9.63 4.11 -9.35
C LEU A 107 9.38 5.63 -9.28
N GLY A 108 9.97 6.32 -8.32
CA GLY A 108 9.88 7.77 -8.17
C GLY A 108 8.45 8.27 -7.93
N CYS A 109 7.57 7.43 -7.42
CA CYS A 109 6.20 7.79 -7.09
C CYS A 109 6.09 8.32 -5.66
N PHE A 110 5.09 9.17 -5.42
CA PHE A 110 4.69 9.50 -4.06
C PHE A 110 4.02 8.30 -3.42
N VAL A 111 4.17 8.19 -2.12
CA VAL A 111 3.59 7.11 -1.32
C VAL A 111 2.85 7.66 -0.11
N ILE A 112 1.88 6.90 0.36
CA ILE A 112 1.23 7.11 1.66
C ILE A 112 1.76 6.01 2.57
N LEU A 113 2.31 6.39 3.72
CA LEU A 113 2.76 5.50 4.77
C LEU A 113 1.79 5.58 5.92
N GLU A 114 1.35 4.44 6.43
CA GLU A 114 0.38 4.39 7.52
C GLU A 114 0.88 3.51 8.66
N ASN A 115 0.66 3.99 9.87
CA ASN A 115 0.64 3.19 11.08
C ASN A 115 -0.81 3.14 11.57
N GLU A 116 -1.57 2.15 11.14
CA GLU A 116 -2.99 2.04 11.48
C GLU A 116 -3.21 1.75 12.97
N ILE A 117 -2.20 1.20 13.66
CA ILE A 117 -2.26 0.94 15.11
C ILE A 117 -2.19 2.27 15.88
N LYS A 118 -1.32 3.21 15.45
CA LYS A 118 -1.15 4.53 16.06
C LYS A 118 -2.04 5.60 15.43
N GLN A 119 -2.76 5.27 14.34
CA GLN A 119 -3.57 6.21 13.53
C GLN A 119 -2.73 7.36 12.97
N GLU A 120 -1.51 7.05 12.52
CA GLU A 120 -0.59 8.00 11.88
C GLU A 120 -0.58 7.78 10.38
N ILE A 121 -0.58 8.88 9.62
CA ILE A 121 -0.57 8.90 8.16
C ILE A 121 0.45 9.93 7.67
N TYR A 122 1.29 9.54 6.71
CA TYR A 122 2.27 10.41 6.07
C TYR A 122 2.15 10.29 4.56
N ALA A 123 1.92 11.38 3.86
CA ALA A 123 1.87 11.43 2.39
C ALA A 123 3.05 12.23 1.84
N GLY A 124 3.81 11.66 0.90
CA GLY A 124 4.99 12.34 0.40
C GLY A 124 5.91 11.49 -0.45
N LYS A 125 7.21 11.73 -0.31
CA LYS A 125 8.25 11.05 -1.09
C LYS A 125 9.35 10.46 -0.24
N ILE A 126 9.87 9.33 -0.69
CA ILE A 126 11.06 8.70 -0.14
C ILE A 126 12.28 9.54 -0.54
N LYS A 127 13.10 9.92 0.43
CA LYS A 127 14.35 10.69 0.23
C LYS A 127 15.57 9.79 0.28
N LYS A 128 15.53 8.77 1.15
CA LYS A 128 16.62 7.82 1.32
C LYS A 128 16.12 6.55 2.00
N VAL A 129 16.49 5.41 1.47
CA VAL A 129 16.25 4.10 2.09
C VAL A 129 17.46 3.72 2.94
N LYS A 130 17.24 3.31 4.18
CA LYS A 130 18.22 2.79 5.12
C LYS A 130 17.92 1.33 5.48
N ARG A 131 18.77 0.69 6.28
CA ARG A 131 18.63 -0.74 6.60
C ARG A 131 17.35 -1.07 7.41
N LYS A 132 16.90 -0.17 8.32
CA LYS A 132 15.74 -0.41 9.21
C LYS A 132 14.72 0.72 9.20
N SER A 133 14.95 1.74 8.37
CA SER A 133 14.16 2.96 8.33
C SER A 133 14.23 3.58 6.93
N LEU A 134 13.47 4.61 6.72
CA LEU A 134 13.61 5.50 5.58
C LEU A 134 13.61 6.96 6.03
N VAL A 135 14.27 7.82 5.27
CA VAL A 135 14.10 9.27 5.37
C VAL A 135 12.97 9.65 4.44
N PHE A 136 11.97 10.30 4.98
CA PHE A 136 10.75 10.66 4.29
C PHE A 136 10.53 12.17 4.33
N GLN A 137 9.99 12.72 3.27
CA GLN A 137 9.55 14.11 3.23
C GLN A 137 8.08 14.16 2.88
N GLU A 138 7.27 14.55 3.86
CA GLU A 138 5.83 14.72 3.69
C GLU A 138 5.47 16.13 3.21
N PHE A 139 4.25 16.27 2.70
CA PHE A 139 3.60 17.55 2.44
C PHE A 139 2.29 17.62 3.24
N ASP A 140 1.93 18.83 3.65
CA ASP A 140 0.65 19.07 4.35
C ASP A 140 -0.53 19.28 3.38
N ALA A 141 -1.71 19.52 3.95
CA ALA A 141 -2.94 19.73 3.18
C ALA A 141 -2.90 20.94 2.24
N ASP A 142 -2.01 21.89 2.49
CA ASP A 142 -1.79 23.08 1.65
C ASP A 142 -0.71 22.83 0.57
N GLY A 143 -0.13 21.63 0.53
CA GLY A 143 0.94 21.27 -0.40
C GLY A 143 2.30 21.85 0.00
N VAL A 144 2.50 22.21 1.26
CA VAL A 144 3.77 22.73 1.77
C VAL A 144 4.64 21.57 2.24
N TRP A 145 5.86 21.48 1.71
CA TRP A 145 6.82 20.48 2.13
C TRP A 145 7.27 20.69 3.57
N GLN A 146 7.18 19.64 4.36
CA GLN A 146 7.65 19.61 5.74
C GLN A 146 9.14 19.24 5.81
N GLU A 147 9.72 19.31 7.00
CA GLU A 147 11.08 18.83 7.23
C GLU A 147 11.16 17.31 7.02
N GLU A 148 12.36 16.85 6.64
CA GLU A 148 12.59 15.42 6.48
C GLU A 148 12.55 14.73 7.84
N CYS A 149 11.83 13.62 7.93
CA CYS A 149 11.76 12.79 9.13
C CYS A 149 12.25 11.37 8.86
N GLU A 150 12.67 10.66 9.89
CA GLU A 150 13.04 9.25 9.81
C GLU A 150 11.88 8.39 10.32
N ILE A 151 11.42 7.44 9.50
CA ILE A 151 10.34 6.50 9.82
C ILE A 151 10.93 5.09 9.89
N LEU A 152 10.70 4.41 11.01
CA LEU A 152 11.14 3.02 11.21
C LEU A 152 10.20 2.07 10.47
N TYR A 153 10.73 1.00 9.88
CA TYR A 153 9.91 -0.01 9.20
C TYR A 153 8.92 -0.73 10.13
N ASP A 154 9.27 -0.85 11.41
CA ASP A 154 8.39 -1.47 12.41
C ASP A 154 7.15 -0.62 12.70
N ASP A 155 7.21 0.69 12.43
CA ASP A 155 6.09 1.63 12.56
C ASP A 155 5.16 1.64 11.32
N ILE A 156 5.52 0.95 10.24
CA ILE A 156 4.73 0.94 9.01
C ILE A 156 3.87 -0.32 8.95
N THR A 157 2.55 -0.14 8.88
CA THR A 157 1.59 -1.21 8.66
C THR A 157 1.20 -1.34 7.19
N THR A 158 1.07 -0.20 6.51
CA THR A 158 0.61 -0.09 5.13
C THR A 158 1.42 0.93 4.35
N VAL A 159 1.71 0.60 3.10
CA VAL A 159 2.27 1.53 2.12
C VAL A 159 1.37 1.53 0.90
N THR A 160 0.75 2.68 0.61
CA THR A 160 -0.07 2.88 -0.58
C THR A 160 0.68 3.71 -1.61
N PHE A 161 0.61 3.34 -2.89
CA PHE A 161 1.29 4.04 -3.97
C PHE A 161 0.58 3.87 -5.32
N LYS A 162 0.83 4.80 -6.26
CA LYS A 162 0.12 4.88 -7.55
C LYS A 162 -1.41 4.97 -7.41
N ASP A 163 -1.90 5.35 -6.24
CA ASP A 163 -3.28 5.69 -6.00
C ASP A 163 -3.61 7.08 -6.58
N ARG A 164 -4.90 7.38 -6.64
CA ARG A 164 -5.38 8.65 -7.19
C ARG A 164 -4.88 9.85 -6.39
N TYR A 165 -4.90 9.75 -5.06
CA TYR A 165 -4.50 10.85 -4.17
C TYR A 165 -3.02 11.19 -4.33
N SER A 166 -2.12 10.23 -4.08
CA SER A 166 -0.67 10.45 -4.18
C SER A 166 -0.23 10.86 -5.59
N SER A 167 -0.84 10.27 -6.63
CA SER A 167 -0.57 10.60 -8.03
C SER A 167 -1.01 12.01 -8.41
N THR A 168 -2.13 12.49 -7.87
CA THR A 168 -2.61 13.86 -8.10
C THR A 168 -1.69 14.87 -7.44
N TRP A 169 -1.35 14.66 -6.16
CA TRP A 169 -0.41 15.51 -5.46
C TRP A 169 0.97 15.53 -6.11
N GLN A 170 1.46 14.39 -6.57
CA GLN A 170 2.73 14.31 -7.26
C GLN A 170 2.74 15.17 -8.54
N LYS A 171 1.67 15.13 -9.34
CA LYS A 171 1.53 15.98 -10.53
C LYS A 171 1.49 17.46 -10.18
N TYR A 172 0.71 17.80 -9.15
CA TYR A 172 0.56 19.19 -8.71
C TYR A 172 1.89 19.75 -8.21
N LEU A 173 2.53 19.06 -7.25
CA LEU A 173 3.75 19.55 -6.61
C LEU A 173 5.01 19.53 -7.50
N LYS A 174 5.03 18.71 -8.57
CA LYS A 174 6.10 18.79 -9.58
C LYS A 174 6.10 20.10 -10.35
N ASN A 175 4.94 20.73 -10.51
CA ASN A 175 4.75 21.94 -11.28
C ASN A 175 4.76 23.22 -10.43
N GLN A 176 4.91 23.10 -9.11
CA GLN A 176 4.92 24.23 -8.19
C GLN A 176 6.36 24.55 -7.74
N PRO A 177 6.73 25.82 -7.60
CA PRO A 177 7.96 26.18 -6.89
C PRO A 177 7.87 25.63 -5.47
N GLN A 178 8.98 25.08 -4.94
CA GLN A 178 9.01 24.54 -3.59
C GLN A 178 8.66 25.63 -2.56
N ARG A 179 7.40 25.63 -2.12
CA ARG A 179 6.99 26.46 -0.98
C ARG A 179 7.54 25.80 0.27
N LYS A 180 8.48 26.47 0.94
CA LYS A 180 8.91 26.14 2.32
C LYS A 180 8.03 26.93 3.28
N LYS A 181 7.70 26.36 4.45
CA LYS A 181 7.14 27.14 5.55
C LYS A 181 8.11 28.28 5.84
N GLU A 182 7.70 29.52 5.61
CA GLU A 182 8.38 30.66 6.21
C GLU A 182 8.17 30.53 7.71
N GLY A 183 9.30 30.39 8.44
CA GLY A 183 9.27 30.24 9.89
C GLY A 183 8.51 31.39 10.53
N ARG A 184 7.51 31.03 11.32
CA ARG A 184 6.89 31.95 12.27
C ARG A 184 7.69 31.96 13.56
#